data_a9f9fd0f704a56513c599be4dc218070
#
_entry.id   a9f9fd0f704a56513c599be4dc218070
#
_cell.length_a   1.000
_cell.length_b   1.000
_cell.length_c   1.000
_cell.angle_alpha   90.00
_cell.angle_beta   90.00
_cell.angle_gamma   90.00
#
_symmetry.space_group_name_H-M   'P 1'
#
loop_
_entity.id
_entity.type
_entity.pdbx_description
1 polymer ?
#
loop_
_entity_poly.entity_id
_entity_poly.type
_entity_poly.pdbx_seq_one_letter_code
_entity_poly.pdbx_strand_id
1 'polypeptide(L)'
;MSKNRARPQQAWLRRVGWLFLTAIVLRLAVVSVLLTHNPPSWGVNEAAGIARGLLLGHGFASPFHDAAGPTAWLAPVYPGILAGIFLVFGVQTATSVWVAVLLNVLFSSATAIVVLQLGREHFGETTGLVAAWAWAISPPVVVMPWLPWETSLSALVMTFAFHRTLRLNHTSSWSRWAICGGIWSFAALLNPALLAPLPAIAARAAWARRYWTGPVIMLLVCALGIMPWTARNWISLHKLVPVRSNFWAEVYFGNVSFSLHPTGNSMVYQKEGEIAFVADLRGKVVGHVRSHLRDFAVLTGQRIYAFWTQPAPFGPYGMIASLAAVSGIVVAFLRGRTVFPFLLILAFYPLVYYVTYTFARYRHPIEPLMYTLAGYAACELADYGRLAARAGG
;
A
#
# COMPACT_ATOMS: atom_id res chain seq x y z
N MET A 1 -28.79 30.24 19.81
CA MET A 1 -27.96 29.07 20.19
C MET A 1 -26.96 28.58 19.11
N SER A 2 -26.84 29.20 17.95
CA SER A 2 -25.99 28.71 16.81
C SER A 2 -24.51 29.14 16.84
N LYS A 3 -24.17 30.29 17.44
CA LYS A 3 -22.78 30.85 17.43
C LYS A 3 -21.76 30.05 18.27
N ASN A 4 -22.17 29.26 19.27
CA ASN A 4 -21.24 28.53 20.15
C ASN A 4 -20.74 27.19 19.58
N ARG A 5 -21.41 26.60 18.56
CA ARG A 5 -20.96 25.37 17.91
C ARG A 5 -19.95 25.63 16.74
N ALA A 6 -19.93 26.83 16.20
CA ALA A 6 -19.04 27.18 15.07
C ALA A 6 -17.55 27.29 15.46
N ARG A 7 -17.23 27.79 16.66
CA ARG A 7 -15.84 27.97 17.12
C ARG A 7 -15.02 26.69 17.26
N PRO A 8 -15.52 25.59 17.87
CA PRO A 8 -14.78 24.32 17.96
C PRO A 8 -14.54 23.68 16.60
N GLN A 9 -15.52 23.76 15.70
CA GLN A 9 -15.41 23.22 14.34
C GLN A 9 -14.38 23.99 13.49
N GLN A 10 -14.34 25.30 13.60
CA GLN A 10 -13.32 26.12 12.91
C GLN A 10 -11.91 25.84 13.42
N ALA A 11 -11.73 25.68 14.74
CA ALA A 11 -10.45 25.31 15.32
C ALA A 11 -9.97 23.93 14.82
N TRP A 12 -10.88 22.96 14.72
CA TRP A 12 -10.59 21.64 14.15
C TRP A 12 -10.16 21.73 12.68
N LEU A 13 -10.93 22.41 11.84
CA LEU A 13 -10.60 22.60 10.42
C LEU A 13 -9.25 23.29 10.22
N ARG A 14 -8.91 24.27 11.07
CA ARG A 14 -7.57 24.90 11.05
C ARG A 14 -6.46 23.88 11.37
N ARG A 15 -6.63 23.02 12.37
CA ARG A 15 -5.64 21.96 12.73
C ARG A 15 -5.42 20.99 11.55
N VAL A 16 -6.51 20.55 10.92
CA VAL A 16 -6.45 19.69 9.73
C VAL A 16 -5.77 20.42 8.57
N GLY A 17 -6.10 21.68 8.34
CA GLY A 17 -5.48 22.50 7.30
C GLY A 17 -3.99 22.68 7.52
N TRP A 18 -3.53 23.01 8.72
CA TRP A 18 -2.12 23.12 9.05
C TRP A 18 -1.37 21.80 8.90
N LEU A 19 -1.94 20.68 9.37
CA LEU A 19 -1.37 19.35 9.17
C LEU A 19 -1.16 19.04 7.68
N PHE A 20 -2.19 19.25 6.87
CA PHE A 20 -2.14 18.97 5.44
C PHE A 20 -1.14 19.88 4.71
N LEU A 21 -1.16 21.18 5.02
CA LEU A 21 -0.23 22.16 4.45
C LEU A 21 1.23 21.81 4.79
N THR A 22 1.51 21.51 6.06
CA THR A 22 2.85 21.13 6.49
C THR A 22 3.29 19.83 5.79
N ALA A 23 2.41 18.83 5.70
CA ALA A 23 2.69 17.58 5.01
C ALA A 23 3.04 17.81 3.53
N ILE A 24 2.31 18.68 2.82
CA ILE A 24 2.60 19.04 1.41
C ILE A 24 3.91 19.79 1.31
N VAL A 25 4.09 20.86 2.07
CA VAL A 25 5.28 21.75 1.98
C VAL A 25 6.56 20.97 2.25
N LEU A 26 6.57 20.15 3.30
CA LEU A 26 7.74 19.35 3.63
C LEU A 26 8.10 18.35 2.54
N ARG A 27 7.08 17.64 1.99
CA ARG A 27 7.30 16.70 0.87
C ARG A 27 7.75 17.40 -0.39
N LEU A 28 7.13 18.52 -0.74
CA LEU A 28 7.54 19.32 -1.91
C LEU A 28 8.98 19.79 -1.77
N ALA A 29 9.38 20.29 -0.62
CA ALA A 29 10.76 20.73 -0.39
C ALA A 29 11.76 19.59 -0.59
N VAL A 30 11.53 18.43 0.04
CA VAL A 30 12.43 17.28 -0.05
C VAL A 30 12.43 16.66 -1.46
N VAL A 31 11.26 16.47 -2.05
CA VAL A 31 11.12 15.89 -3.38
C VAL A 31 11.73 16.80 -4.47
N SER A 32 11.59 18.12 -4.36
CA SER A 32 12.22 19.04 -5.31
C SER A 32 13.74 18.91 -5.30
N VAL A 33 14.35 18.81 -4.10
CA VAL A 33 15.78 18.56 -3.98
C VAL A 33 16.17 17.21 -4.59
N LEU A 34 15.41 16.16 -4.32
CA LEU A 34 15.70 14.83 -4.85
C LEU A 34 15.55 14.78 -6.37
N LEU A 35 14.52 15.41 -6.94
CA LEU A 35 14.31 15.43 -8.39
C LEU A 35 15.38 16.21 -9.15
N THR A 36 15.95 17.25 -8.54
CA THR A 36 17.02 18.03 -9.18
C THR A 36 18.36 17.33 -9.15
N HIS A 37 18.67 16.56 -8.08
CA HIS A 37 19.97 15.90 -7.91
C HIS A 37 19.97 14.43 -8.35
N ASN A 38 18.83 13.77 -8.26
CA ASN A 38 18.69 12.34 -8.57
C ASN A 38 17.29 12.04 -9.16
N PRO A 39 17.01 12.50 -10.39
CA PRO A 39 15.71 12.26 -11.01
C PRO A 39 15.48 10.76 -11.23
N PRO A 40 14.27 10.24 -10.90
CA PRO A 40 13.94 8.85 -11.16
C PRO A 40 13.90 8.58 -12.67
N SER A 41 14.45 7.44 -13.07
CA SER A 41 14.43 7.00 -14.46
C SER A 41 13.13 6.25 -14.77
N TRP A 42 12.57 6.52 -15.95
CA TRP A 42 11.47 5.72 -16.50
C TRP A 42 11.94 4.38 -17.08
N GLY A 43 13.24 4.22 -17.34
CA GLY A 43 13.81 3.09 -18.09
C GLY A 43 13.58 1.72 -17.48
N VAL A 44 13.36 1.65 -16.16
CA VAL A 44 13.14 0.38 -15.42
C VAL A 44 11.73 0.32 -14.81
N ASN A 45 10.82 1.21 -15.23
CA ASN A 45 9.47 1.30 -14.67
C ASN A 45 8.48 0.61 -15.62
N GLU A 46 8.07 -0.62 -15.27
CA GLU A 46 7.13 -1.42 -16.07
C GLU A 46 5.78 -0.71 -16.26
N ALA A 47 5.33 0.05 -15.27
CA ALA A 47 4.08 0.81 -15.39
C ALA A 47 4.18 1.91 -16.44
N ALA A 48 5.36 2.54 -16.57
CA ALA A 48 5.62 3.53 -17.61
C ALA A 48 5.71 2.87 -19.01
N GLY A 49 6.28 1.66 -19.09
CA GLY A 49 6.28 0.86 -20.32
C GLY A 49 4.86 0.58 -20.82
N ILE A 50 3.99 0.08 -19.93
CA ILE A 50 2.58 -0.19 -20.23
C ILE A 50 1.83 1.10 -20.59
N ALA A 51 2.04 2.19 -19.84
CA ALA A 51 1.43 3.49 -20.12
C ALA A 51 1.79 4.02 -21.51
N ARG A 52 3.04 3.86 -21.92
CA ARG A 52 3.50 4.16 -23.29
C ARG A 52 2.79 3.29 -24.31
N GLY A 53 2.69 1.96 -24.06
CA GLY A 53 1.99 1.01 -24.93
C GLY A 53 0.53 1.42 -25.18
N LEU A 54 -0.18 1.88 -24.13
CA LEU A 54 -1.54 2.39 -24.23
C LEU A 54 -1.64 3.57 -25.20
N LEU A 55 -0.71 4.54 -25.14
CA LEU A 55 -0.73 5.73 -25.99
C LEU A 55 -0.30 5.44 -27.44
N LEU A 56 0.51 4.41 -27.66
CA LEU A 56 0.91 3.98 -29.00
C LEU A 56 -0.13 3.07 -29.67
N GLY A 57 -1.27 2.82 -29.04
CA GLY A 57 -2.32 1.95 -29.57
C GLY A 57 -2.07 0.45 -29.43
N HIS A 58 -1.01 0.05 -28.73
CA HIS A 58 -0.70 -1.36 -28.47
C HIS A 58 -1.61 -1.98 -27.36
N GLY A 59 -2.47 -1.14 -26.73
CA GLY A 59 -3.29 -1.54 -25.60
C GLY A 59 -2.46 -1.73 -24.32
N PHE A 60 -2.99 -2.48 -23.35
CA PHE A 60 -2.27 -2.79 -22.12
C PHE A 60 -1.26 -3.90 -22.39
N ALA A 61 -0.05 -3.49 -22.76
CA ALA A 61 1.00 -4.34 -23.34
C ALA A 61 2.40 -3.84 -22.94
N SER A 62 3.44 -4.64 -23.25
CA SER A 62 4.84 -4.22 -23.26
C SER A 62 5.39 -3.63 -21.95
N PRO A 63 5.39 -4.39 -20.83
CA PRO A 63 5.90 -3.90 -19.54
C PRO A 63 7.41 -3.57 -19.57
N PHE A 64 8.16 -4.15 -20.50
CA PHE A 64 9.62 -4.01 -20.62
C PHE A 64 10.07 -3.12 -21.79
N HIS A 65 9.25 -2.16 -22.19
CA HIS A 65 9.49 -1.21 -23.29
C HIS A 65 9.57 -1.79 -24.72
N ASP A 66 9.50 -3.11 -24.87
CA ASP A 66 9.51 -3.81 -26.13
C ASP A 66 8.10 -4.19 -26.56
N ALA A 67 7.84 -4.37 -27.84
CA ALA A 67 6.52 -4.74 -28.37
C ALA A 67 6.17 -6.21 -28.07
N ALA A 68 5.98 -6.54 -26.80
CA ALA A 68 5.84 -7.91 -26.30
C ALA A 68 4.39 -8.42 -26.21
N GLY A 69 3.43 -7.76 -26.86
CA GLY A 69 2.02 -8.17 -26.83
C GLY A 69 1.26 -7.84 -25.54
N PRO A 70 0.03 -8.35 -25.41
CA PRO A 70 -0.83 -8.09 -24.24
C PRO A 70 -0.18 -8.60 -22.95
N THR A 71 -0.39 -7.86 -21.85
CA THR A 71 0.16 -8.20 -20.54
C THR A 71 -0.88 -8.11 -19.41
N ALA A 72 -0.67 -8.87 -18.35
CA ALA A 72 -1.25 -8.69 -17.04
C ALA A 72 -0.14 -8.59 -15.97
N TRP A 73 1.07 -8.20 -16.36
CA TRP A 73 2.22 -8.09 -15.47
C TRP A 73 1.97 -7.19 -14.28
N LEU A 74 1.31 -6.06 -14.51
CA LEU A 74 0.87 -5.13 -13.47
C LEU A 74 -0.65 -5.01 -13.39
N ALA A 75 -1.14 -4.54 -12.24
CA ALA A 75 -2.51 -4.12 -12.06
C ALA A 75 -2.81 -2.82 -12.85
N PRO A 76 -4.05 -2.58 -13.33
CA PRO A 76 -4.31 -1.58 -14.36
C PRO A 76 -4.32 -0.13 -13.86
N VAL A 77 -4.58 0.13 -12.58
CA VAL A 77 -4.86 1.49 -12.11
C VAL A 77 -3.65 2.41 -12.26
N TYR A 78 -2.48 2.00 -11.80
CA TYR A 78 -1.33 2.88 -11.85
C TYR A 78 -0.78 3.12 -13.27
N PRO A 79 -0.64 2.09 -14.12
CA PRO A 79 -0.34 2.32 -15.55
C PRO A 79 -1.36 3.23 -16.24
N GLY A 80 -2.65 3.12 -15.91
CA GLY A 80 -3.69 4.00 -16.42
C GLY A 80 -3.50 5.47 -15.98
N ILE A 81 -3.13 5.71 -14.73
CA ILE A 81 -2.80 7.05 -14.22
C ILE A 81 -1.61 7.63 -14.98
N LEU A 82 -0.54 6.83 -15.16
CA LEU A 82 0.63 7.27 -15.91
C LEU A 82 0.29 7.53 -17.38
N ALA A 83 -0.56 6.72 -18.01
CA ALA A 83 -1.02 6.98 -19.38
C ALA A 83 -1.75 8.33 -19.50
N GLY A 84 -2.62 8.66 -18.53
CA GLY A 84 -3.26 9.98 -18.45
C GLY A 84 -2.25 11.13 -18.30
N ILE A 85 -1.22 10.95 -17.48
CA ILE A 85 -0.14 11.94 -17.32
C ILE A 85 0.65 12.08 -18.64
N PHE A 86 1.02 10.98 -19.26
CA PHE A 86 1.79 10.99 -20.53
C PHE A 86 1.01 11.59 -21.68
N LEU A 87 -0.32 11.41 -21.72
CA LEU A 87 -1.20 12.01 -22.72
C LEU A 87 -1.13 13.54 -22.68
N VAL A 88 -1.07 14.13 -21.49
CA VAL A 88 -1.11 15.58 -21.29
C VAL A 88 0.28 16.21 -21.28
N PHE A 89 1.27 15.55 -20.65
CA PHE A 89 2.58 16.12 -20.37
C PHE A 89 3.72 15.49 -21.18
N GLY A 90 3.40 14.57 -22.09
CA GLY A 90 4.34 13.88 -22.95
C GLY A 90 4.86 12.56 -22.36
N VAL A 91 5.11 11.61 -23.25
CA VAL A 91 5.55 10.25 -22.90
C VAL A 91 6.95 10.28 -22.31
N GLN A 92 7.07 9.86 -21.06
CA GLN A 92 8.34 9.71 -20.34
C GLN A 92 9.20 10.98 -20.29
N THR A 93 8.59 12.17 -20.36
CA THR A 93 9.28 13.45 -20.22
C THR A 93 9.63 13.77 -18.77
N ALA A 94 10.54 14.73 -18.56
CA ALA A 94 10.83 15.27 -17.23
C ALA A 94 9.56 15.86 -16.56
N THR A 95 8.71 16.54 -17.34
CA THR A 95 7.44 17.08 -16.85
C THR A 95 6.51 15.98 -16.35
N SER A 96 6.42 14.85 -17.07
CA SER A 96 5.60 13.71 -16.63
C SER A 96 6.13 13.06 -15.34
N VAL A 97 7.47 13.06 -15.12
CA VAL A 97 8.05 12.65 -13.81
C VAL A 97 7.57 13.57 -12.71
N TRP A 98 7.72 14.90 -12.90
CA TRP A 98 7.29 15.89 -11.92
C TRP A 98 5.81 15.74 -11.55
N VAL A 99 4.94 15.59 -12.54
CA VAL A 99 3.49 15.44 -12.32
C VAL A 99 3.17 14.14 -11.56
N ALA A 100 3.79 13.02 -11.93
CA ALA A 100 3.59 11.75 -11.23
C ALA A 100 4.02 11.85 -9.75
N VAL A 101 5.16 12.50 -9.49
CA VAL A 101 5.68 12.71 -8.14
C VAL A 101 4.81 13.70 -7.34
N LEU A 102 4.32 14.77 -7.97
CA LEU A 102 3.38 15.70 -7.34
C LEU A 102 2.07 15.02 -6.92
N LEU A 103 1.54 14.12 -7.74
CA LEU A 103 0.39 13.28 -7.35
C LEU A 103 0.71 12.39 -6.14
N ASN A 104 1.90 11.79 -6.10
CA ASN A 104 2.33 11.01 -4.95
C ASN A 104 2.46 11.88 -3.67
N VAL A 105 2.92 13.13 -3.78
CA VAL A 105 2.93 14.09 -2.68
C VAL A 105 1.52 14.35 -2.15
N LEU A 106 0.55 14.54 -3.06
CA LEU A 106 -0.85 14.73 -2.68
C LEU A 106 -1.42 13.49 -2.00
N PHE A 107 -1.18 12.29 -2.54
CA PHE A 107 -1.65 11.03 -1.95
C PHE A 107 -1.06 10.80 -0.55
N SER A 108 0.25 10.98 -0.38
CA SER A 108 0.91 10.82 0.90
C SER A 108 0.45 11.86 1.94
N SER A 109 0.17 13.11 1.51
CA SER A 109 -0.35 14.15 2.39
C SER A 109 -1.82 13.90 2.76
N ALA A 110 -2.65 13.44 1.82
CA ALA A 110 -4.02 13.03 2.10
C ALA A 110 -4.08 11.84 3.08
N THR A 111 -3.10 10.95 3.05
CA THR A 111 -2.98 9.86 4.02
C THR A 111 -2.89 10.36 5.44
N ALA A 112 -2.21 11.50 5.71
CA ALA A 112 -2.16 12.12 7.03
C ALA A 112 -3.56 12.44 7.59
N ILE A 113 -4.48 12.89 6.72
CA ILE A 113 -5.88 13.17 7.13
C ILE A 113 -6.62 11.88 7.49
N VAL A 114 -6.40 10.80 6.74
CA VAL A 114 -7.03 9.50 7.02
C VAL A 114 -6.48 8.90 8.32
N VAL A 115 -5.16 9.02 8.57
CA VAL A 115 -4.51 8.63 9.83
C VAL A 115 -5.10 9.41 11.01
N LEU A 116 -5.28 10.72 10.86
CA LEU A 116 -5.91 11.57 11.86
C LEU A 116 -7.32 11.05 12.21
N GLN A 117 -8.15 10.77 11.20
CA GLN A 117 -9.51 10.29 11.40
C GLN A 117 -9.52 8.90 12.03
N LEU A 118 -8.69 7.99 11.54
CA LEU A 118 -8.56 6.63 12.06
C LEU A 118 -8.15 6.64 13.54
N GLY A 119 -7.10 7.37 13.88
CA GLY A 119 -6.62 7.47 15.27
C GLY A 119 -7.64 8.12 16.19
N ARG A 120 -8.28 9.21 15.73
CA ARG A 120 -9.33 9.93 16.49
C ARG A 120 -10.52 9.04 16.81
N GLU A 121 -11.01 8.27 15.84
CA GLU A 121 -12.21 7.46 16.02
C GLU A 121 -11.98 6.21 16.87
N HIS A 122 -10.78 5.63 16.84
CA HIS A 122 -10.50 4.38 17.56
C HIS A 122 -9.80 4.57 18.91
N PHE A 123 -8.97 5.61 19.04
CA PHE A 123 -8.12 5.81 20.21
C PHE A 123 -8.25 7.20 20.85
N GLY A 124 -8.91 8.14 20.20
CA GLY A 124 -9.14 9.50 20.70
C GLY A 124 -8.41 10.59 19.90
N GLU A 125 -8.84 11.85 20.11
CA GLU A 125 -8.38 12.99 19.30
C GLU A 125 -6.87 13.22 19.40
N THR A 126 -6.31 13.14 20.60
CA THR A 126 -4.86 13.34 20.83
C THR A 126 -4.05 12.29 20.08
N THR A 127 -4.46 11.02 20.15
CA THR A 127 -3.82 9.92 19.40
C THR A 127 -3.86 10.19 17.90
N GLY A 128 -5.04 10.59 17.38
CA GLY A 128 -5.16 10.92 15.95
C GLY A 128 -4.22 12.03 15.52
N LEU A 129 -4.09 13.09 16.32
CA LEU A 129 -3.16 14.20 16.04
C LEU A 129 -1.71 13.74 16.10
N VAL A 130 -1.30 13.04 17.16
CA VAL A 130 0.09 12.55 17.31
C VAL A 130 0.47 11.62 16.16
N ALA A 131 -0.40 10.67 15.81
CA ALA A 131 -0.17 9.74 14.72
C ALA A 131 -0.05 10.45 13.36
N ALA A 132 -0.95 11.40 13.08
CA ALA A 132 -0.95 12.13 11.82
C ALA A 132 0.26 13.06 11.69
N TRP A 133 0.68 13.72 12.75
CA TRP A 133 1.91 14.52 12.75
C TRP A 133 3.16 13.64 12.59
N ALA A 134 3.23 12.49 13.29
CA ALA A 134 4.31 11.54 13.12
C ALA A 134 4.42 11.07 11.66
N TRP A 135 3.28 10.74 11.00
CA TRP A 135 3.23 10.44 9.57
C TRP A 135 3.68 11.62 8.71
N ALA A 136 3.23 12.83 9.03
CA ALA A 136 3.52 14.02 8.22
C ALA A 136 5.01 14.37 8.16
N ILE A 137 5.75 14.17 9.26
CA ILE A 137 7.16 14.60 9.40
C ILE A 137 8.18 13.47 9.34
N SER A 138 7.75 12.21 9.34
CA SER A 138 8.68 11.06 9.33
C SER A 138 9.54 11.03 8.07
N PRO A 139 10.88 10.98 8.17
CA PRO A 139 11.77 11.03 7.02
C PRO A 139 11.50 9.95 5.95
N PRO A 140 11.29 8.66 6.29
CA PRO A 140 10.95 7.65 5.28
C PRO A 140 9.67 7.99 4.51
N VAL A 141 8.66 8.51 5.21
CA VAL A 141 7.35 8.87 4.63
C VAL A 141 7.46 10.12 3.74
N VAL A 142 8.28 11.08 4.13
CA VAL A 142 8.50 12.33 3.39
C VAL A 142 9.23 12.08 2.07
N VAL A 143 10.17 11.13 2.06
CA VAL A 143 10.95 10.77 0.86
C VAL A 143 10.17 9.87 -0.10
N MET A 144 9.26 9.02 0.38
CA MET A 144 8.59 8.01 -0.42
C MET A 144 7.89 8.52 -1.70
N PRO A 145 7.26 9.71 -1.74
CA PRO A 145 6.64 10.25 -2.94
C PRO A 145 7.60 10.49 -4.11
N TRP A 146 8.90 10.59 -3.87
CA TRP A 146 9.91 10.73 -4.93
C TRP A 146 9.90 9.56 -5.93
N LEU A 147 9.48 8.38 -5.51
CA LEU A 147 9.35 7.22 -6.39
C LEU A 147 8.07 7.30 -7.21
N PRO A 148 8.12 7.32 -8.56
CA PRO A 148 6.93 7.35 -9.43
C PRO A 148 6.31 5.94 -9.55
N TRP A 149 5.88 5.39 -8.41
CA TRP A 149 5.22 4.09 -8.24
C TRP A 149 3.89 4.27 -7.50
N GLU A 150 3.06 3.23 -7.52
CA GLU A 150 1.76 3.19 -6.83
C GLU A 150 1.83 3.26 -5.31
N THR A 151 3.03 3.30 -4.73
CA THR A 151 3.28 3.14 -3.30
C THR A 151 2.51 4.14 -2.42
N SER A 152 2.60 5.44 -2.74
CA SER A 152 1.89 6.48 -1.97
C SER A 152 0.37 6.38 -2.10
N LEU A 153 -0.12 6.05 -3.30
CA LEU A 153 -1.55 5.81 -3.51
C LEU A 153 -2.01 4.54 -2.79
N SER A 154 -1.20 3.48 -2.77
CA SER A 154 -1.48 2.24 -2.03
C SER A 154 -1.61 2.50 -0.52
N ALA A 155 -0.77 3.36 0.05
CA ALA A 155 -0.88 3.74 1.47
C ALA A 155 -2.18 4.49 1.76
N LEU A 156 -2.57 5.43 0.91
CA LEU A 156 -3.85 6.14 1.03
C LEU A 156 -5.03 5.18 0.92
N VAL A 157 -5.05 4.36 -0.12
CA VAL A 157 -6.16 3.44 -0.41
C VAL A 157 -6.30 2.37 0.67
N MET A 158 -5.19 1.76 1.13
CA MET A 158 -5.21 0.78 2.22
C MET A 158 -5.78 1.39 3.51
N THR A 159 -5.26 2.55 3.90
CA THR A 159 -5.69 3.22 5.13
C THR A 159 -7.17 3.64 5.06
N PHE A 160 -7.58 4.17 3.91
CA PHE A 160 -8.96 4.59 3.67
C PHE A 160 -9.93 3.39 3.64
N ALA A 161 -9.59 2.33 2.89
CA ALA A 161 -10.39 1.10 2.82
C ALA A 161 -10.56 0.47 4.20
N PHE A 162 -9.46 0.38 4.96
CA PHE A 162 -9.48 -0.14 6.33
C PHE A 162 -10.34 0.72 7.25
N HIS A 163 -10.13 2.04 7.27
CA HIS A 163 -10.93 2.97 8.07
C HIS A 163 -12.42 2.88 7.73
N ARG A 164 -12.78 2.83 6.44
CA ARG A 164 -14.18 2.67 6.01
C ARG A 164 -14.77 1.35 6.46
N THR A 165 -14.00 0.25 6.38
CA THR A 165 -14.45 -1.08 6.83
C THR A 165 -14.70 -1.12 8.34
N LEU A 166 -13.85 -0.49 9.15
CA LEU A 166 -14.04 -0.44 10.61
C LEU A 166 -15.30 0.30 11.04
N ARG A 167 -15.77 1.25 10.23
CA ARG A 167 -17.02 2.00 10.49
C ARG A 167 -18.29 1.23 10.14
N LEU A 168 -18.17 0.09 9.45
CA LEU A 168 -19.31 -0.76 9.11
C LEU A 168 -19.77 -1.57 10.33
N ASN A 169 -21.08 -1.72 10.48
CA ASN A 169 -21.72 -2.50 11.52
C ASN A 169 -22.98 -3.19 10.97
N HIS A 170 -23.67 -3.99 11.79
CA HIS A 170 -24.88 -4.71 11.41
C HIS A 170 -26.08 -3.79 11.07
N THR A 171 -26.07 -2.53 11.52
CA THR A 171 -27.08 -1.53 11.16
C THR A 171 -26.70 -0.74 9.90
N SER A 172 -25.53 -0.96 9.35
CA SER A 172 -25.09 -0.29 8.13
C SER A 172 -25.90 -0.78 6.93
N SER A 173 -26.34 0.15 6.08
CA SER A 173 -27.08 -0.17 4.84
C SER A 173 -26.25 -1.01 3.89
N TRP A 174 -26.90 -1.78 3.03
CA TRP A 174 -26.24 -2.60 1.99
C TRP A 174 -25.39 -1.75 1.06
N SER A 175 -25.83 -0.53 0.76
CA SER A 175 -25.04 0.42 -0.05
C SER A 175 -23.69 0.77 0.58
N ARG A 176 -23.61 0.92 1.90
CA ARG A 176 -22.34 1.18 2.59
C ARG A 176 -21.38 -0.01 2.48
N TRP A 177 -21.90 -1.24 2.60
CA TRP A 177 -21.11 -2.46 2.39
C TRP A 177 -20.66 -2.59 0.93
N ALA A 178 -21.55 -2.32 -0.03
CA ALA A 178 -21.23 -2.33 -1.45
C ALA A 178 -20.16 -1.27 -1.82
N ILE A 179 -20.31 -0.03 -1.34
CA ILE A 179 -19.29 1.01 -1.55
C ILE A 179 -17.93 0.57 -0.99
N CYS A 180 -17.92 -0.05 0.19
CA CYS A 180 -16.69 -0.56 0.76
C CYS A 180 -16.08 -1.69 -0.12
N GLY A 181 -16.90 -2.58 -0.66
CA GLY A 181 -16.49 -3.58 -1.65
C GLY A 181 -15.88 -2.97 -2.90
N GLY A 182 -16.47 -1.88 -3.43
CA GLY A 182 -15.88 -1.12 -4.54
C GLY A 182 -14.53 -0.48 -4.22
N ILE A 183 -14.35 0.02 -3.00
CA ILE A 183 -13.05 0.56 -2.54
C ILE A 183 -12.00 -0.55 -2.50
N TRP A 184 -12.34 -1.75 -2.00
CA TRP A 184 -11.43 -2.89 -1.99
C TRP A 184 -11.17 -3.43 -3.40
N SER A 185 -12.13 -3.37 -4.31
CA SER A 185 -11.92 -3.68 -5.74
C SER A 185 -10.88 -2.72 -6.36
N PHE A 186 -11.03 -1.42 -6.11
CA PHE A 186 -10.03 -0.44 -6.55
C PHE A 186 -8.65 -0.71 -5.96
N ALA A 187 -8.58 -1.08 -4.67
CA ALA A 187 -7.33 -1.48 -4.02
C ALA A 187 -6.68 -2.68 -4.73
N ALA A 188 -7.47 -3.71 -5.11
CA ALA A 188 -6.98 -4.87 -5.85
C ALA A 188 -6.42 -4.49 -7.23
N LEU A 189 -7.16 -3.65 -7.96
CA LEU A 189 -6.78 -3.18 -9.30
C LEU A 189 -5.62 -2.17 -9.27
N LEU A 190 -5.30 -1.63 -8.11
CA LEU A 190 -4.10 -0.84 -7.86
C LEU A 190 -2.90 -1.73 -7.49
N ASN A 191 -3.06 -2.57 -6.48
CA ASN A 191 -2.07 -3.53 -6.01
C ASN A 191 -2.78 -4.71 -5.31
N PRO A 192 -2.79 -5.92 -5.88
CA PRO A 192 -3.52 -7.06 -5.32
C PRO A 192 -3.02 -7.50 -3.93
N ALA A 193 -1.79 -7.17 -3.54
CA ALA A 193 -1.33 -7.45 -2.18
C ALA A 193 -2.19 -6.77 -1.11
N LEU A 194 -2.84 -5.64 -1.45
CA LEU A 194 -3.75 -4.94 -0.53
C LEU A 194 -4.98 -5.79 -0.16
N LEU A 195 -5.35 -6.78 -0.99
CA LEU A 195 -6.48 -7.67 -0.69
C LEU A 195 -6.14 -8.77 0.33
N ALA A 196 -4.88 -9.08 0.57
CA ALA A 196 -4.49 -10.21 1.42
C ALA A 196 -5.20 -10.22 2.79
N PRO A 197 -5.39 -9.10 3.51
CA PRO A 197 -6.09 -9.09 4.78
C PRO A 197 -7.63 -9.10 4.66
N LEU A 198 -8.21 -8.82 3.49
CA LEU A 198 -9.65 -8.61 3.33
C LEU A 198 -10.50 -9.82 3.74
N PRO A 199 -10.17 -11.08 3.34
CA PRO A 199 -10.96 -12.24 3.75
C PRO A 199 -11.00 -12.40 5.27
N ALA A 200 -9.85 -12.20 5.94
CA ALA A 200 -9.76 -12.30 7.40
C ALA A 200 -10.53 -11.19 8.12
N ILE A 201 -10.49 -9.96 7.59
CA ILE A 201 -11.28 -8.83 8.11
C ILE A 201 -12.77 -9.07 7.92
N ALA A 202 -13.19 -9.56 6.76
CA ALA A 202 -14.59 -9.90 6.47
C ALA A 202 -15.10 -11.02 7.37
N ALA A 203 -14.33 -12.10 7.51
CA ALA A 203 -14.64 -13.21 8.40
C ALA A 203 -14.77 -12.73 9.86
N ARG A 204 -13.86 -11.89 10.33
CA ARG A 204 -13.91 -11.32 11.67
C ARG A 204 -15.15 -10.44 11.88
N ALA A 205 -15.49 -9.62 10.90
CA ALA A 205 -16.68 -8.77 10.96
C ALA A 205 -17.98 -9.59 11.03
N ALA A 206 -18.03 -10.66 10.25
CA ALA A 206 -19.15 -11.58 10.25
C ALA A 206 -19.27 -12.36 11.56
N TRP A 207 -18.17 -12.93 12.03
CA TRP A 207 -18.13 -13.79 13.23
C TRP A 207 -18.44 -13.04 14.51
N ALA A 208 -17.81 -11.88 14.73
CA ALA A 208 -17.97 -11.11 15.94
C ALA A 208 -19.40 -10.66 16.20
N ARG A 209 -20.20 -10.55 15.15
CA ARG A 209 -21.56 -10.01 15.20
C ARG A 209 -22.64 -11.01 14.73
N ARG A 210 -22.24 -12.23 14.38
CA ARG A 210 -23.10 -13.25 13.73
C ARG A 210 -23.94 -12.68 12.56
N TYR A 211 -23.35 -11.73 11.82
CA TYR A 211 -23.95 -11.02 10.69
C TYR A 211 -23.10 -11.18 9.45
N TRP A 212 -23.54 -12.04 8.53
CA TRP A 212 -22.79 -12.43 7.34
C TRP A 212 -23.14 -11.62 6.08
N THR A 213 -24.38 -11.11 6.02
CA THR A 213 -24.89 -10.46 4.79
C THR A 213 -24.03 -9.31 4.34
N GLY A 214 -23.66 -8.38 5.24
CA GLY A 214 -22.84 -7.23 4.90
C GLY A 214 -21.44 -7.59 4.39
N PRO A 215 -20.64 -8.38 5.13
CA PRO A 215 -19.34 -8.86 4.66
C PRO A 215 -19.40 -9.62 3.33
N VAL A 216 -20.44 -10.44 3.10
CA VAL A 216 -20.66 -11.15 1.82
C VAL A 216 -20.91 -10.15 0.70
N ILE A 217 -21.77 -9.15 0.89
CA ILE A 217 -22.00 -8.07 -0.11
C ILE A 217 -20.67 -7.37 -0.44
N MET A 218 -19.87 -7.02 0.57
CA MET A 218 -18.57 -6.39 0.36
C MET A 218 -17.65 -7.24 -0.50
N LEU A 219 -17.53 -8.54 -0.20
CA LEU A 219 -16.69 -9.47 -0.96
C LEU A 219 -17.21 -9.69 -2.39
N LEU A 220 -18.53 -9.85 -2.57
CA LEU A 220 -19.15 -10.00 -3.88
C LEU A 220 -18.93 -8.76 -4.75
N VAL A 221 -19.17 -7.57 -4.23
CA VAL A 221 -18.94 -6.33 -4.99
C VAL A 221 -17.46 -6.15 -5.29
N CYS A 222 -16.56 -6.52 -4.38
CA CYS A 222 -15.13 -6.52 -4.64
C CYS A 222 -14.79 -7.45 -5.82
N ALA A 223 -15.30 -8.67 -5.82
CA ALA A 223 -15.08 -9.64 -6.90
C ALA A 223 -15.67 -9.16 -8.23
N LEU A 224 -16.91 -8.64 -8.22
CA LEU A 224 -17.57 -8.09 -9.39
C LEU A 224 -16.81 -6.90 -10.00
N GLY A 225 -16.22 -6.03 -9.18
CA GLY A 225 -15.44 -4.91 -9.68
C GLY A 225 -14.08 -5.31 -10.27
N ILE A 226 -13.52 -6.47 -9.88
CA ILE A 226 -12.31 -7.03 -10.47
C ILE A 226 -12.63 -7.79 -11.78
N MET A 227 -13.85 -8.32 -11.91
CA MET A 227 -14.25 -9.19 -13.00
C MET A 227 -14.01 -8.61 -14.42
N PRO A 228 -14.29 -7.34 -14.74
CA PRO A 228 -14.01 -6.79 -16.06
C PRO A 228 -12.53 -6.90 -16.45
N TRP A 229 -11.63 -6.69 -15.47
CA TRP A 229 -10.19 -6.84 -15.69
C TRP A 229 -9.78 -8.31 -15.86
N THR A 230 -10.34 -9.20 -15.07
CA THR A 230 -10.15 -10.65 -15.20
C THR A 230 -10.65 -11.17 -16.57
N ALA A 231 -11.81 -10.70 -17.02
CA ALA A 231 -12.37 -11.03 -18.34
C ALA A 231 -11.45 -10.54 -19.47
N ARG A 232 -10.95 -9.30 -19.39
CA ARG A 232 -9.96 -8.78 -20.34
C ARG A 232 -8.70 -9.67 -20.37
N ASN A 233 -8.18 -10.04 -19.22
CA ASN A 233 -7.00 -10.91 -19.15
C ASN A 233 -7.28 -12.29 -19.76
N TRP A 234 -8.44 -12.88 -19.49
CA TRP A 234 -8.89 -14.14 -20.10
C TRP A 234 -8.91 -14.04 -21.64
N ILE A 235 -9.53 -12.99 -22.17
CA ILE A 235 -9.65 -12.78 -23.63
C ILE A 235 -8.28 -12.58 -24.27
N SER A 236 -7.40 -11.78 -23.64
CA SER A 236 -6.13 -11.38 -24.24
C SER A 236 -4.99 -12.36 -24.02
N LEU A 237 -4.99 -13.12 -22.93
CA LEU A 237 -3.92 -14.05 -22.55
C LEU A 237 -4.32 -15.50 -22.62
N HIS A 238 -5.61 -15.81 -22.92
CA HIS A 238 -6.18 -17.15 -22.93
C HIS A 238 -5.92 -17.93 -21.64
N LYS A 239 -5.77 -17.21 -20.52
CA LYS A 239 -5.50 -17.76 -19.19
C LYS A 239 -6.25 -16.97 -18.12
N LEU A 240 -6.80 -17.68 -17.11
CA LEU A 240 -7.44 -17.02 -15.98
C LEU A 240 -6.36 -16.36 -15.11
N VAL A 241 -6.25 -15.05 -15.25
CA VAL A 241 -5.39 -14.17 -14.42
C VAL A 241 -6.28 -13.13 -13.76
N PRO A 242 -6.58 -13.27 -12.45
CA PRO A 242 -7.52 -12.35 -11.79
C PRO A 242 -7.08 -10.89 -11.87
N VAL A 243 -5.83 -10.57 -11.49
CA VAL A 243 -5.31 -9.20 -11.52
C VAL A 243 -3.94 -9.14 -12.19
N ARG A 244 -2.93 -9.83 -11.63
CA ARG A 244 -1.52 -9.81 -12.08
C ARG A 244 -1.02 -11.21 -12.33
N SER A 245 -0.16 -11.37 -13.35
CA SER A 245 0.46 -12.64 -13.73
C SER A 245 1.82 -12.86 -13.06
N ASN A 246 2.53 -11.81 -12.67
CA ASN A 246 3.95 -11.80 -12.35
C ASN A 246 4.35 -12.48 -11.02
N PHE A 247 3.42 -13.04 -10.25
CA PHE A 247 3.73 -13.61 -8.92
C PHE A 247 4.91 -14.59 -8.96
N TRP A 248 4.93 -15.54 -9.88
CA TRP A 248 6.01 -16.52 -9.97
C TRP A 248 7.34 -15.92 -10.44
N ALA A 249 7.30 -14.84 -11.23
CA ALA A 249 8.48 -14.08 -11.58
C ALA A 249 9.08 -13.37 -10.35
N GLU A 250 8.24 -12.75 -9.51
CA GLU A 250 8.67 -12.13 -8.26
C GLU A 250 9.29 -13.17 -7.29
N VAL A 251 8.70 -14.38 -7.20
CA VAL A 251 9.27 -15.47 -6.41
C VAL A 251 10.60 -15.94 -6.99
N TYR A 252 10.71 -16.04 -8.33
CA TYR A 252 11.95 -16.42 -9.01
C TYR A 252 13.07 -15.40 -8.73
N PHE A 253 12.82 -14.12 -8.93
CA PHE A 253 13.81 -13.06 -8.69
C PHE A 253 14.25 -13.01 -7.23
N GLY A 254 13.35 -13.29 -6.31
CA GLY A 254 13.71 -13.32 -4.89
C GLY A 254 14.49 -14.54 -4.44
N ASN A 255 14.39 -15.69 -5.10
CA ASN A 255 14.91 -16.95 -4.56
C ASN A 255 15.93 -17.66 -5.47
N VAL A 256 15.87 -17.46 -6.77
CA VAL A 256 16.71 -18.19 -7.74
C VAL A 256 17.75 -17.27 -8.37
N SER A 257 17.37 -16.09 -8.83
CA SER A 257 18.27 -15.14 -9.48
C SER A 257 17.77 -13.72 -9.29
N PHE A 258 18.52 -12.91 -8.56
CA PHE A 258 18.22 -11.50 -8.32
C PHE A 258 18.59 -10.60 -9.51
N SER A 259 18.39 -11.07 -10.73
CA SER A 259 18.58 -10.26 -11.93
C SER A 259 17.25 -9.62 -12.32
N LEU A 260 17.03 -8.37 -11.88
CA LEU A 260 15.85 -7.56 -12.21
C LEU A 260 15.72 -7.25 -13.71
N HIS A 261 16.83 -7.33 -14.46
CA HIS A 261 16.90 -7.14 -15.92
C HIS A 261 17.86 -8.15 -16.57
N PRO A 262 17.48 -9.41 -16.66
CA PRO A 262 18.22 -10.26 -17.55
C PRO A 262 17.79 -9.90 -18.97
N THR A 263 18.69 -9.31 -19.75
CA THR A 263 18.52 -9.18 -21.21
C THR A 263 18.07 -10.49 -21.86
N GLY A 264 18.48 -11.64 -21.31
CA GLY A 264 18.00 -12.96 -21.69
C GLY A 264 16.54 -13.25 -21.35
N ASN A 265 15.99 -12.77 -20.22
CA ASN A 265 14.60 -13.06 -19.84
C ASN A 265 13.59 -12.20 -20.60
N SER A 266 13.95 -10.95 -20.97
CA SER A 266 13.09 -10.15 -21.83
C SER A 266 12.96 -10.77 -23.22
N MET A 267 14.03 -11.34 -23.76
CA MET A 267 14.00 -12.06 -25.05
C MET A 267 13.14 -13.31 -25.00
N VAL A 268 13.20 -14.09 -23.92
CA VAL A 268 12.33 -15.28 -23.74
C VAL A 268 10.89 -14.85 -23.60
N TYR A 269 10.62 -13.83 -22.81
CA TYR A 269 9.28 -13.25 -22.67
C TYR A 269 8.70 -12.80 -24.01
N GLN A 270 9.48 -12.12 -24.86
CA GLN A 270 9.04 -11.68 -26.19
C GLN A 270 8.75 -12.85 -27.13
N LYS A 271 9.59 -13.89 -27.10
CA LYS A 271 9.47 -15.04 -27.99
C LYS A 271 8.33 -15.97 -27.62
N GLU A 272 8.12 -16.23 -26.32
CA GLU A 272 7.21 -17.26 -25.82
C GLU A 272 5.91 -16.69 -25.29
N GLY A 273 5.86 -15.38 -25.02
CA GLY A 273 4.74 -14.69 -24.40
C GLY A 273 4.71 -14.83 -22.88
N GLU A 274 3.95 -13.95 -22.22
CA GLU A 274 3.90 -13.79 -20.77
C GLU A 274 3.56 -15.08 -20.02
N ILE A 275 2.55 -15.80 -20.49
CA ILE A 275 2.01 -16.97 -19.76
C ILE A 275 3.01 -18.14 -19.79
N ALA A 276 3.65 -18.39 -20.93
CA ALA A 276 4.66 -19.44 -21.04
C ALA A 276 5.91 -19.09 -20.22
N PHE A 277 6.36 -17.83 -20.30
CA PHE A 277 7.47 -17.34 -19.51
C PHE A 277 7.24 -17.50 -17.99
N VAL A 278 6.09 -17.05 -17.48
CA VAL A 278 5.75 -17.17 -16.06
C VAL A 278 5.60 -18.65 -15.64
N ALA A 279 5.11 -19.50 -16.52
CA ALA A 279 5.01 -20.95 -16.27
C ALA A 279 6.38 -21.63 -16.17
N ASP A 280 7.32 -21.25 -17.03
CA ASP A 280 8.71 -21.70 -16.96
C ASP A 280 9.38 -21.27 -15.66
N LEU A 281 9.25 -19.99 -15.29
CA LEU A 281 9.77 -19.48 -14.03
C LEU A 281 9.18 -20.21 -12.81
N ARG A 282 7.87 -20.53 -12.84
CA ARG A 282 7.23 -21.37 -11.80
C ARG A 282 7.92 -22.73 -11.68
N GLY A 283 8.18 -23.39 -12.80
CA GLY A 283 8.87 -24.70 -12.83
C GLY A 283 10.25 -24.60 -12.16
N LYS A 284 11.03 -23.59 -12.54
CA LYS A 284 12.37 -23.31 -11.98
C LYS A 284 12.32 -23.03 -10.47
N VAL A 285 11.35 -22.22 -10.02
CA VAL A 285 11.14 -21.93 -8.57
C VAL A 285 10.83 -23.20 -7.80
N VAL A 286 9.84 -23.98 -8.26
CA VAL A 286 9.42 -25.20 -7.56
C VAL A 286 10.57 -26.21 -7.48
N GLY A 287 11.32 -26.39 -8.56
CA GLY A 287 12.53 -27.23 -8.57
C GLY A 287 13.58 -26.73 -7.59
N HIS A 288 13.91 -25.44 -7.64
CA HIS A 288 14.91 -24.82 -6.75
C HIS A 288 14.50 -24.92 -5.27
N VAL A 289 13.28 -24.54 -4.92
CA VAL A 289 12.81 -24.60 -3.53
C VAL A 289 12.80 -26.02 -2.98
N ARG A 290 12.40 -27.01 -3.78
CA ARG A 290 12.43 -28.42 -3.35
C ARG A 290 13.82 -28.93 -3.03
N SER A 291 14.84 -28.52 -3.82
CA SER A 291 16.23 -28.92 -3.59
C SER A 291 16.97 -28.07 -2.56
N HIS A 292 16.48 -26.84 -2.24
CA HIS A 292 17.15 -25.88 -1.35
C HIS A 292 16.17 -25.33 -0.29
N LEU A 293 15.43 -26.20 0.37
CA LEU A 293 14.39 -25.82 1.34
C LEU A 293 14.95 -25.00 2.52
N ARG A 294 16.17 -25.35 2.95
CA ARG A 294 16.85 -24.62 4.03
C ARG A 294 17.18 -23.18 3.61
N ASP A 295 17.69 -22.99 2.41
CA ASP A 295 18.07 -21.65 1.92
C ASP A 295 16.83 -20.80 1.72
N PHE A 296 15.75 -21.36 1.19
CA PHE A 296 14.45 -20.70 1.10
C PHE A 296 13.93 -20.25 2.47
N ALA A 297 14.02 -21.10 3.50
CA ALA A 297 13.60 -20.77 4.87
C ALA A 297 14.47 -19.65 5.46
N VAL A 298 15.80 -19.71 5.28
CA VAL A 298 16.73 -18.67 5.74
C VAL A 298 16.43 -17.34 5.05
N LEU A 299 16.28 -17.33 3.73
CA LEU A 299 15.94 -16.13 2.97
C LEU A 299 14.58 -15.55 3.39
N THR A 300 13.60 -16.40 3.65
CA THR A 300 12.29 -15.97 4.17
C THR A 300 12.45 -15.30 5.55
N GLY A 301 13.22 -15.88 6.45
CA GLY A 301 13.53 -15.26 7.75
C GLY A 301 14.23 -13.91 7.63
N GLN A 302 15.21 -13.80 6.72
CA GLN A 302 15.90 -12.53 6.44
C GLN A 302 14.94 -11.46 5.90
N ARG A 303 13.99 -11.84 5.02
CA ARG A 303 12.97 -10.92 4.49
C ARG A 303 11.98 -10.46 5.55
N ILE A 304 11.55 -11.36 6.44
CA ILE A 304 10.73 -10.99 7.60
C ILE A 304 11.47 -9.93 8.42
N TYR A 305 12.72 -10.19 8.78
CA TYR A 305 13.55 -9.23 9.50
C TYR A 305 13.67 -7.90 8.73
N ALA A 306 14.05 -7.94 7.45
CA ALA A 306 14.22 -6.75 6.63
C ALA A 306 12.93 -5.96 6.42
N PHE A 307 11.78 -6.64 6.29
CA PHE A 307 10.47 -6.00 6.15
C PHE A 307 10.13 -5.15 7.40
N TRP A 308 10.38 -5.69 8.59
CA TRP A 308 10.01 -5.01 9.84
C TRP A 308 11.06 -4.01 10.31
N THR A 309 12.33 -4.22 10.03
CA THR A 309 13.42 -3.33 10.48
C THR A 309 13.82 -2.28 9.44
N GLN A 310 13.68 -2.59 8.14
CA GLN A 310 14.08 -1.73 7.01
C GLN A 310 15.50 -1.13 7.21
N PRO A 311 16.55 -1.97 7.31
CA PRO A 311 17.89 -1.52 7.69
C PRO A 311 18.48 -0.48 6.72
N ALA A 312 18.08 -0.48 5.45
CA ALA A 312 18.46 0.47 4.41
C ALA A 312 17.23 0.85 3.55
N PRO A 313 17.15 2.05 3.00
CA PRO A 313 18.03 3.21 3.18
C PRO A 313 17.73 4.05 4.43
N PHE A 314 16.71 3.67 5.23
CA PHE A 314 16.16 4.52 6.29
C PHE A 314 16.73 4.25 7.69
N GLY A 315 17.71 3.34 7.81
CA GLY A 315 18.40 3.04 9.06
C GLY A 315 17.45 2.72 10.22
N PRO A 316 17.56 3.40 11.38
CA PRO A 316 16.81 3.04 12.58
C PRO A 316 15.31 3.38 12.50
N TYR A 317 14.89 4.25 11.58
CA TYR A 317 13.49 4.70 11.50
C TYR A 317 12.51 3.55 11.27
N GLY A 318 12.89 2.59 10.43
CA GLY A 318 12.07 1.42 10.15
C GLY A 318 11.82 0.56 11.38
N MET A 319 12.89 0.30 12.14
CA MET A 319 12.82 -0.48 13.38
C MET A 319 12.06 0.27 14.48
N ILE A 320 12.32 1.57 14.66
CA ILE A 320 11.61 2.41 15.64
C ILE A 320 10.11 2.39 15.37
N ALA A 321 9.68 2.57 14.09
CA ALA A 321 8.27 2.52 13.73
C ALA A 321 7.63 1.15 14.05
N SER A 322 8.35 0.06 13.82
CA SER A 322 7.87 -1.29 14.15
C SER A 322 7.74 -1.52 15.64
N LEU A 323 8.77 -1.17 16.42
CA LEU A 323 8.75 -1.29 17.88
C LEU A 323 7.65 -0.44 18.51
N ALA A 324 7.48 0.81 18.05
CA ALA A 324 6.43 1.69 18.52
C ALA A 324 5.03 1.18 18.17
N ALA A 325 4.84 0.57 16.98
CA ALA A 325 3.57 -0.05 16.61
C ALA A 325 3.27 -1.29 17.47
N VAL A 326 4.27 -2.15 17.73
CA VAL A 326 4.13 -3.31 18.63
C VAL A 326 3.78 -2.85 20.04
N SER A 327 4.45 -1.81 20.56
CA SER A 327 4.11 -1.21 21.86
C SER A 327 2.65 -0.73 21.87
N GLY A 328 2.18 -0.10 20.79
CA GLY A 328 0.78 0.31 20.65
C GLY A 328 -0.20 -0.86 20.67
N ILE A 329 0.14 -1.98 20.06
CA ILE A 329 -0.66 -3.21 20.10
C ILE A 329 -0.75 -3.73 21.54
N VAL A 330 0.39 -3.85 22.23
CA VAL A 330 0.45 -4.34 23.60
C VAL A 330 -0.36 -3.45 24.54
N VAL A 331 -0.16 -2.13 24.48
CA VAL A 331 -0.88 -1.17 25.31
C VAL A 331 -2.38 -1.22 25.01
N ALA A 332 -2.78 -1.27 23.73
CA ALA A 332 -4.18 -1.36 23.35
C ALA A 332 -4.83 -2.66 23.88
N PHE A 333 -4.13 -3.78 23.81
CA PHE A 333 -4.58 -5.05 24.37
C PHE A 333 -4.77 -4.96 25.89
N LEU A 334 -3.78 -4.44 26.62
CA LEU A 334 -3.83 -4.26 28.07
C LEU A 334 -4.96 -3.30 28.51
N ARG A 335 -5.29 -2.32 27.67
CA ARG A 335 -6.38 -1.38 27.91
C ARG A 335 -7.75 -1.87 27.41
N GLY A 336 -7.87 -3.12 26.94
CA GLY A 336 -9.11 -3.69 26.41
C GLY A 336 -9.62 -3.02 25.12
N ARG A 337 -8.74 -2.33 24.38
CA ARG A 337 -9.11 -1.70 23.10
C ARG A 337 -9.14 -2.71 21.96
N THR A 338 -10.02 -2.51 21.00
CA THR A 338 -10.13 -3.37 19.83
C THR A 338 -8.95 -3.13 18.87
N VAL A 339 -7.92 -3.96 18.96
CA VAL A 339 -6.70 -3.89 18.12
C VAL A 339 -6.64 -5.00 17.08
N PHE A 340 -7.48 -6.03 17.21
CA PHE A 340 -7.44 -7.22 16.38
C PHE A 340 -7.55 -6.94 14.85
N PRO A 341 -8.38 -6.01 14.33
CA PRO A 341 -8.39 -5.69 12.91
C PRO A 341 -7.06 -5.15 12.38
N PHE A 342 -6.32 -4.38 13.19
CA PHE A 342 -4.98 -3.90 12.84
C PHE A 342 -4.00 -5.08 12.71
N LEU A 343 -4.08 -6.04 13.65
CA LEU A 343 -3.27 -7.27 13.59
C LEU A 343 -3.51 -8.07 12.32
N LEU A 344 -4.76 -8.16 11.84
CA LEU A 344 -5.05 -8.85 10.58
C LEU A 344 -4.33 -8.22 9.38
N ILE A 345 -4.30 -6.89 9.29
CA ILE A 345 -3.55 -6.23 8.21
C ILE A 345 -2.05 -6.47 8.37
N LEU A 346 -1.50 -6.26 9.56
CA LEU A 346 -0.08 -6.41 9.81
C LEU A 346 0.40 -7.86 9.63
N ALA A 347 -0.48 -8.85 9.85
CA ALA A 347 -0.15 -10.26 9.66
C ALA A 347 -0.28 -10.73 8.21
N PHE A 348 -1.37 -10.38 7.51
CA PHE A 348 -1.66 -10.94 6.19
C PHE A 348 -1.05 -10.18 5.03
N TYR A 349 -0.98 -8.85 5.11
CA TYR A 349 -0.42 -8.04 4.02
C TYR A 349 1.04 -8.38 3.68
N PRO A 350 1.95 -8.58 4.65
CA PRO A 350 3.36 -8.83 4.35
C PRO A 350 3.66 -10.21 3.76
N LEU A 351 2.74 -11.19 3.86
CA LEU A 351 3.01 -12.60 3.52
C LEU A 351 3.60 -12.78 2.12
N VAL A 352 3.10 -12.02 1.14
CA VAL A 352 3.61 -12.09 -0.23
C VAL A 352 5.08 -11.66 -0.32
N TYR A 353 5.47 -10.65 0.45
CA TYR A 353 6.83 -10.12 0.45
C TYR A 353 7.84 -11.00 1.20
N TYR A 354 7.37 -11.88 2.08
CA TYR A 354 8.21 -12.86 2.74
C TYR A 354 8.67 -13.96 1.80
N VAL A 355 7.87 -14.31 0.81
CA VAL A 355 8.19 -15.37 -0.16
C VAL A 355 8.75 -14.84 -1.48
N THR A 356 8.56 -13.56 -1.80
CA THR A 356 9.15 -12.89 -2.97
C THR A 356 10.46 -12.22 -2.58
N TYR A 357 10.47 -10.92 -2.43
CA TYR A 357 11.56 -10.10 -1.89
C TYR A 357 10.98 -8.86 -1.25
N THR A 358 11.79 -8.13 -0.47
CA THR A 358 11.32 -6.96 0.26
C THR A 358 12.16 -5.72 -0.03
N PHE A 359 11.45 -4.60 -0.26
CA PHE A 359 12.00 -3.25 -0.30
C PHE A 359 11.25 -2.37 0.70
N ALA A 360 11.86 -1.26 1.11
CA ALA A 360 11.24 -0.31 2.03
C ALA A 360 9.84 0.16 1.56
N ARG A 361 9.66 0.36 0.24
CA ARG A 361 8.38 0.76 -0.37
C ARG A 361 7.25 -0.25 -0.17
N TYR A 362 7.55 -1.54 0.04
CA TYR A 362 6.52 -2.58 0.18
C TYR A 362 5.84 -2.59 1.54
N ARG A 363 6.49 -2.05 2.59
CA ARG A 363 5.84 -1.84 3.89
C ARG A 363 4.99 -0.58 3.93
N HIS A 364 5.31 0.42 3.10
CA HIS A 364 4.69 1.74 3.13
C HIS A 364 3.15 1.74 3.14
N PRO A 365 2.43 0.85 2.41
CA PRO A 365 0.96 0.80 2.46
C PRO A 365 0.36 0.51 3.84
N ILE A 366 1.07 -0.14 4.74
CA ILE A 366 0.59 -0.45 6.09
C ILE A 366 1.20 0.46 7.18
N GLU A 367 2.19 1.26 6.85
CA GLU A 367 2.82 2.19 7.78
C GLU A 367 1.83 3.19 8.42
N PRO A 368 0.80 3.73 7.73
CA PRO A 368 -0.18 4.60 8.36
C PRO A 368 -0.87 3.97 9.56
N LEU A 369 -1.12 2.65 9.51
CA LEU A 369 -1.70 1.89 10.62
C LEU A 369 -0.69 1.73 11.76
N MET A 370 0.59 1.50 11.41
CA MET A 370 1.67 1.42 12.39
C MET A 370 1.84 2.76 13.12
N TYR A 371 1.81 3.90 12.40
CA TYR A 371 1.85 5.24 13.02
C TYR A 371 0.63 5.50 13.89
N THR A 372 -0.55 4.99 13.53
CA THR A 372 -1.75 5.10 14.38
C THR A 372 -1.55 4.37 15.72
N LEU A 373 -1.01 3.16 15.69
CA LEU A 373 -0.70 2.37 16.90
C LEU A 373 0.42 3.01 17.72
N ALA A 374 1.49 3.46 17.06
CA ALA A 374 2.60 4.18 17.70
C ALA A 374 2.16 5.46 18.41
N GLY A 375 1.28 6.24 17.76
CA GLY A 375 0.68 7.44 18.35
C GLY A 375 -0.14 7.12 19.60
N TYR A 376 -0.86 6.00 19.59
CA TYR A 376 -1.61 5.53 20.75
C TYR A 376 -0.66 5.17 21.91
N ALA A 377 0.41 4.40 21.65
CA ALA A 377 1.41 4.09 22.68
C ALA A 377 2.02 5.36 23.29
N ALA A 378 2.40 6.32 22.44
CA ALA A 378 3.00 7.57 22.90
C ALA A 378 2.06 8.37 23.82
N CYS A 379 0.78 8.43 23.48
CA CYS A 379 -0.23 9.12 24.32
C CYS A 379 -0.42 8.42 25.68
N GLU A 380 -0.57 7.10 25.71
CA GLU A 380 -0.74 6.34 26.95
C GLU A 380 0.47 6.43 27.87
N LEU A 381 1.68 6.37 27.30
CA LEU A 381 2.95 6.53 28.06
C LEU A 381 3.05 7.94 28.66
N ALA A 382 2.68 8.97 27.90
CA ALA A 382 2.68 10.35 28.40
C ALA A 382 1.64 10.57 29.52
N ASP A 383 0.48 9.94 29.43
CA ASP A 383 -0.53 10.01 30.49
C ASP A 383 -0.08 9.28 31.75
N TYR A 384 0.55 8.10 31.61
CA TYR A 384 1.11 7.36 32.73
C TYR A 384 2.19 8.18 33.44
N GLY A 385 3.12 8.80 32.71
CA GLY A 385 4.16 9.65 33.28
C GLY A 385 3.60 10.85 34.06
N ARG A 386 2.51 11.47 33.55
CA ARG A 386 1.81 12.56 34.25
C ARG A 386 1.16 12.11 35.56
N LEU A 387 0.58 10.91 35.59
CA LEU A 387 -0.02 10.35 36.80
C LEU A 387 1.03 9.98 37.83
N ALA A 388 2.15 9.38 37.42
CA ALA A 388 3.27 9.03 38.30
C ALA A 388 3.89 10.28 38.94
N ALA A 389 4.09 11.35 38.16
CA ALA A 389 4.60 12.61 38.66
C ALA A 389 3.68 13.28 39.70
N ARG A 390 2.35 13.13 39.55
CA ARG A 390 1.36 13.66 40.51
C ARG A 390 1.23 12.81 41.77
N ALA A 391 1.60 11.53 41.74
CA ALA A 391 1.51 10.62 42.87
C ALA A 391 2.79 10.64 43.73
N GLY A 392 3.92 11.13 43.20
CA GLY A 392 5.21 11.21 43.87
C GLY A 392 5.58 12.63 44.39
N GLY A 393 4.76 13.64 44.16
CA GLY A 393 4.88 15.00 44.74
C GLY A 393 3.71 15.31 45.70
#